data_ab26264f15afacd057e99142f305872c
#
_entry.id   ab26264f15afacd057e99142f305872c
#
_cell.length_a   1.000
_cell.length_b   1.000
_cell.length_c   1.000
_cell.angle_alpha   90.00
_cell.angle_beta   90.00
_cell.angle_gamma   90.00
#
_symmetry.space_group_name_H-M   'P 1'
#
loop_
_entity.id
_entity.type
_entity.pdbx_description
1 polymer ?
#
loop_
_entity_poly.entity_id
_entity_poly.type
_entity_poly.pdbx_seq_one_letter_code
_entity_poly.pdbx_strand_id
1 'polypeptide(L)'
;MSIALDETHDAKRKSWVASANGHADFPLQNLPLAIFSVNGDAPRGGVAIGDEVFDLKAACEAKLFSGDAEAAARAACASSLNALMAMGAGPRAALRKQVFALLAEGGAAAAQAARLLHKSAACTFHLPAKIGAFTDFFAGITHAENGGKRRGANPPLSPNYKYVPVAYHSRASTVRPTGVPVRRPNGQRVVDGEKLPTFGPCLKMDFELEFGIWIGNGNAWGEPDRKSTRLNS
;
A
#
# COMPACT_ATOMS: atom_id res chain seq x y z
N MET A 1 20.81 -0.23 -5.15
CA MET A 1 20.85 0.89 -4.17
C MET A 1 20.43 0.34 -2.82
N SER A 2 21.21 0.61 -1.76
CA SER A 2 20.76 0.38 -0.41
C SER A 2 19.73 1.45 -0.05
N ILE A 3 18.63 1.08 0.58
CA ILE A 3 17.71 2.04 1.22
C ILE A 3 18.54 2.78 2.27
N ALA A 4 18.60 4.11 2.17
CA ALA A 4 19.30 4.91 3.17
C ALA A 4 18.46 4.87 4.46
N LEU A 5 18.95 4.14 5.45
CA LEU A 5 18.35 4.14 6.78
C LEU A 5 18.68 5.46 7.48
N ASP A 6 17.70 6.03 8.15
CA ASP A 6 17.85 7.24 8.96
C ASP A 6 17.17 7.06 10.33
N GLU A 7 17.08 8.13 11.11
CA GLU A 7 16.48 8.12 12.45
C GLU A 7 15.04 7.61 12.51
N THR A 8 14.30 7.66 11.39
CA THR A 8 12.93 7.16 11.32
C THR A 8 12.83 5.64 11.31
N HIS A 9 13.96 4.95 11.18
CA HIS A 9 14.08 3.49 11.17
C HIS A 9 14.64 2.94 12.48
N ASP A 10 15.04 3.81 13.42
CA ASP A 10 15.61 3.38 14.71
C ASP A 10 14.54 2.70 15.57
N ALA A 11 14.67 1.40 15.77
CA ALA A 11 13.76 0.58 16.55
C ALA A 11 13.69 0.97 18.06
N LYS A 12 14.67 1.73 18.56
CA LYS A 12 14.69 2.21 19.95
C LYS A 12 13.82 3.43 20.17
N ARG A 13 13.48 4.15 19.11
CA ARG A 13 12.63 5.34 19.20
C ARG A 13 11.20 4.95 19.53
N LYS A 14 10.62 5.65 20.49
CA LYS A 14 9.25 5.45 20.96
C LYS A 14 8.34 6.58 20.51
N SER A 15 7.06 6.29 20.44
CA SER A 15 6.01 7.27 20.21
C SER A 15 5.36 7.66 21.53
N TRP A 16 4.91 8.90 21.62
CA TRP A 16 3.98 9.32 22.69
C TRP A 16 2.56 8.74 22.46
N VAL A 17 2.24 8.25 21.24
CA VAL A 17 1.03 7.46 20.99
C VAL A 17 1.23 6.07 21.57
N ALA A 18 0.62 5.81 22.73
CA ALA A 18 0.90 4.62 23.53
C ALA A 18 0.68 3.30 22.75
N SER A 19 -0.39 3.23 21.93
CA SER A 19 -0.72 2.04 21.14
C SER A 19 0.30 1.72 20.05
N ALA A 20 1.15 2.68 19.64
CA ALA A 20 2.18 2.45 18.63
C ALA A 20 3.40 1.69 19.17
N ASN A 21 3.62 1.72 20.48
CA ASN A 21 4.80 1.10 21.09
C ASN A 21 4.60 -0.43 21.18
N GLY A 22 5.29 -1.16 20.33
CA GLY A 22 5.14 -2.62 20.21
C GLY A 22 3.97 -3.06 19.31
N HIS A 23 3.32 -2.14 18.60
CA HIS A 23 2.28 -2.49 17.64
C HIS A 23 2.86 -3.33 16.50
N ALA A 24 2.17 -4.43 16.13
CA ALA A 24 2.66 -5.37 15.11
C ALA A 24 2.78 -4.72 13.73
N ASP A 25 1.79 -3.89 13.35
CA ASP A 25 1.66 -3.35 12.00
C ASP A 25 2.05 -1.87 11.90
N PHE A 26 1.69 -1.05 12.90
CA PHE A 26 1.80 0.41 12.84
C PHE A 26 2.64 1.02 13.96
N PRO A 27 3.88 0.50 14.21
CA PRO A 27 4.81 1.19 15.11
C PRO A 27 5.26 2.52 14.49
N LEU A 28 5.91 3.38 15.30
CA LEU A 28 6.46 4.66 14.84
C LEU A 28 7.38 4.53 13.61
N GLN A 29 8.05 3.40 13.44
CA GLN A 29 8.95 3.11 12.33
C GLN A 29 8.23 2.83 11.01
N ASN A 30 6.92 2.47 11.04
CA ASN A 30 6.17 2.08 9.84
C ASN A 30 5.15 3.12 9.45
N LEU A 31 4.98 4.19 9.60
CA LEU A 31 4.04 5.27 9.29
C LEU A 31 3.39 5.16 7.88
N PRO A 32 2.54 4.17 7.59
CA PRO A 32 1.95 4.03 6.26
C PRO A 32 0.88 5.10 6.01
N LEU A 33 0.86 5.57 4.77
CA LEU A 33 -0.15 6.51 4.29
C LEU A 33 -1.47 5.81 4.00
N ALA A 34 -2.57 6.47 4.27
CA ALA A 34 -3.93 6.00 3.98
C ALA A 34 -4.82 7.14 3.47
N ILE A 35 -5.89 6.78 2.80
CA ILE A 35 -7.03 7.69 2.59
C ILE A 35 -8.15 7.22 3.50
N PHE A 36 -8.64 8.12 4.33
CA PHE A 36 -9.68 7.85 5.31
C PHE A 36 -10.73 8.96 5.40
N SER A 37 -11.85 8.63 5.97
CA SER A 37 -12.90 9.59 6.36
C SER A 37 -13.44 9.24 7.75
N VAL A 38 -13.99 10.22 8.42
CA VAL A 38 -14.63 10.09 9.75
C VAL A 38 -16.02 10.68 9.66
N ASN A 39 -17.02 10.04 10.25
CA ASN A 39 -18.39 10.53 10.34
C ASN A 39 -19.05 10.92 8.99
N GLY A 40 -18.60 10.32 7.88
CA GLY A 40 -19.11 10.64 6.55
C GLY A 40 -18.49 11.89 5.90
N ASP A 41 -17.47 12.48 6.50
CA ASP A 41 -16.70 13.58 5.91
C ASP A 41 -16.03 13.17 4.59
N ALA A 42 -15.56 14.15 3.83
CA ALA A 42 -14.80 13.91 2.61
C ALA A 42 -13.51 13.11 2.90
N PRO A 43 -13.18 12.10 2.08
CA PRO A 43 -11.94 11.35 2.20
C PRO A 43 -10.71 12.24 2.06
N ARG A 44 -9.69 11.99 2.88
CA ARG A 44 -8.43 12.73 2.95
C ARG A 44 -7.28 11.85 3.40
N GLY A 45 -6.06 12.32 3.19
CA GLY A 45 -4.85 11.61 3.59
C GLY A 45 -4.63 11.58 5.10
N GLY A 46 -4.16 10.46 5.58
CA GLY A 46 -3.72 10.24 6.95
C GLY A 46 -2.54 9.30 7.02
N VAL A 47 -1.98 9.17 8.20
CA VAL A 47 -0.89 8.25 8.53
C VAL A 47 -1.32 7.35 9.66
N ALA A 48 -1.22 6.03 9.48
CA ALA A 48 -1.52 5.10 10.56
C ALA A 48 -0.39 5.09 11.59
N ILE A 49 -0.78 5.07 12.87
CA ILE A 49 0.11 5.00 14.02
C ILE A 49 -0.60 4.28 15.18
N GLY A 50 -0.13 3.11 15.54
CA GLY A 50 -0.83 2.26 16.51
C GLY A 50 -2.29 2.02 16.11
N ASP A 51 -3.21 2.19 17.04
CA ASP A 51 -4.66 2.07 16.83
C ASP A 51 -5.31 3.34 16.27
N GLU A 52 -4.53 4.28 15.73
CA GLU A 52 -4.98 5.62 15.38
C GLU A 52 -4.52 6.04 13.98
N VAL A 53 -5.17 7.07 13.44
CA VAL A 53 -4.82 7.73 12.18
C VAL A 53 -4.53 9.19 12.46
N PHE A 54 -3.35 9.65 12.10
CA PHE A 54 -2.95 11.06 12.14
C PHE A 54 -3.46 11.78 10.89
N ASP A 55 -4.28 12.82 11.07
CA ASP A 55 -4.93 13.56 10.00
C ASP A 55 -3.97 14.59 9.37
N LEU A 56 -3.53 14.32 8.14
CA LEU A 56 -2.61 15.20 7.42
C LEU A 56 -3.27 16.52 7.02
N LYS A 57 -4.57 16.53 6.70
CA LYS A 57 -5.28 17.76 6.36
C LYS A 57 -5.36 18.70 7.56
N ALA A 58 -5.80 18.19 8.69
CA ALA A 58 -5.85 18.95 9.94
C ALA A 58 -4.45 19.42 10.38
N ALA A 59 -3.42 18.62 10.15
CA ALA A 59 -2.03 19.01 10.44
C ALA A 59 -1.52 20.13 9.51
N CYS A 60 -1.92 20.16 8.24
CA CYS A 60 -1.65 21.26 7.32
C CYS A 60 -2.36 22.54 7.77
N GLU A 61 -3.63 22.46 8.16
CA GLU A 61 -4.41 23.59 8.69
C GLU A 61 -3.80 24.14 9.99
N ALA A 62 -3.27 23.25 10.82
CA ALA A 62 -2.53 23.60 12.05
C ALA A 62 -1.09 24.08 11.80
N LYS A 63 -0.63 24.15 10.55
CA LYS A 63 0.71 24.60 10.13
C LYS A 63 1.85 23.80 10.79
N LEU A 64 1.69 22.48 10.91
CA LEU A 64 2.67 21.60 11.54
C LEU A 64 3.79 21.15 10.59
N PHE A 65 3.69 21.47 9.31
CA PHE A 65 4.67 21.13 8.28
C PHE A 65 5.34 22.34 7.67
N SER A 66 6.53 22.15 7.13
CA SER A 66 7.30 23.19 6.43
C SER A 66 8.06 22.62 5.22
N GLY A 67 8.41 23.50 4.27
CA GLY A 67 9.21 23.14 3.10
C GLY A 67 8.58 22.01 2.26
N ASP A 68 9.41 21.08 1.80
CA ASP A 68 8.98 19.94 0.97
C ASP A 68 7.95 19.05 1.67
N ALA A 69 8.03 18.93 2.99
CA ALA A 69 7.05 18.15 3.76
C ALA A 69 5.67 18.81 3.75
N GLU A 70 5.59 20.15 3.79
CA GLU A 70 4.32 20.87 3.67
C GLU A 70 3.71 20.68 2.27
N ALA A 71 4.52 20.79 1.22
CA ALA A 71 4.06 20.55 -0.15
C ALA A 71 3.51 19.11 -0.31
N ALA A 72 4.22 18.11 0.24
CA ALA A 72 3.81 16.72 0.23
C ALA A 72 2.52 16.48 1.05
N ALA A 73 2.42 17.05 2.24
CA ALA A 73 1.24 16.95 3.08
C ALA A 73 0.02 17.58 2.41
N ARG A 74 0.15 18.74 1.78
CA ARG A 74 -0.92 19.38 0.99
C ARG A 74 -1.38 18.50 -0.17
N ALA A 75 -0.45 17.87 -0.89
CA ALA A 75 -0.78 16.93 -1.96
C ALA A 75 -1.55 15.70 -1.43
N ALA A 76 -1.27 15.27 -0.20
CA ALA A 76 -1.98 14.17 0.47
C ALA A 76 -3.36 14.56 1.02
N CYS A 77 -3.71 15.85 1.12
CA CYS A 77 -5.04 16.28 1.61
C CYS A 77 -6.20 15.93 0.66
N ALA A 78 -5.92 15.49 -0.56
CA ALA A 78 -6.91 15.08 -1.53
C ALA A 78 -7.53 13.71 -1.20
N SER A 79 -8.58 13.33 -1.93
CA SER A 79 -9.25 12.04 -1.80
C SER A 79 -8.47 10.86 -2.41
N SER A 80 -7.24 11.08 -2.87
CA SER A 80 -6.30 10.06 -3.35
C SER A 80 -4.87 10.57 -3.23
N LEU A 81 -3.91 9.65 -3.10
CA LEU A 81 -2.49 9.96 -2.97
C LEU A 81 -1.77 10.14 -4.32
N ASN A 82 -2.47 10.11 -5.46
CA ASN A 82 -1.83 10.21 -6.78
C ASN A 82 -0.95 11.45 -6.93
N ALA A 83 -1.41 12.62 -6.46
CA ALA A 83 -0.62 13.85 -6.51
C ALA A 83 0.66 13.75 -5.66
N LEU A 84 0.57 13.19 -4.44
CA LEU A 84 1.73 12.94 -3.60
C LEU A 84 2.71 11.95 -4.25
N MET A 85 2.20 10.87 -4.82
CA MET A 85 3.01 9.86 -5.50
C MET A 85 3.78 10.44 -6.69
N ALA A 86 3.20 11.41 -7.40
CA ALA A 86 3.83 12.09 -8.53
C ALA A 86 4.96 13.06 -8.12
N MET A 87 5.10 13.42 -6.86
CA MET A 87 6.15 14.34 -6.38
C MET A 87 7.55 13.71 -6.30
N GLY A 88 7.66 12.39 -6.43
CA GLY A 88 8.92 11.68 -6.29
C GLY A 88 9.33 11.43 -4.83
N ALA A 89 10.56 10.94 -4.62
CA ALA A 89 11.00 10.44 -3.32
C ALA A 89 11.32 11.54 -2.29
N GLY A 90 11.90 12.68 -2.73
CA GLY A 90 12.35 13.75 -1.82
C GLY A 90 11.24 14.30 -0.92
N PRO A 91 10.16 14.86 -1.48
CA PRO A 91 9.05 15.40 -0.69
C PRO A 91 8.38 14.34 0.21
N ARG A 92 8.25 13.09 -0.26
CA ARG A 92 7.70 11.98 0.55
C ARG A 92 8.60 11.64 1.74
N ALA A 93 9.92 11.60 1.54
CA ALA A 93 10.88 11.39 2.63
C ALA A 93 10.85 12.55 3.64
N ALA A 94 10.73 13.80 3.17
CA ALA A 94 10.58 14.97 4.03
C ALA A 94 9.30 14.90 4.87
N LEU A 95 8.16 14.52 4.25
CA LEU A 95 6.90 14.30 4.96
C LEU A 95 7.05 13.23 6.04
N ARG A 96 7.62 12.06 5.69
CA ARG A 96 7.86 10.97 6.65
C ARG A 96 8.68 11.46 7.85
N LYS A 97 9.76 12.20 7.62
CA LYS A 97 10.62 12.72 8.71
C LYS A 97 9.87 13.66 9.63
N GLN A 98 9.09 14.59 9.10
CA GLN A 98 8.34 15.53 9.93
C GLN A 98 7.18 14.84 10.67
N VAL A 99 6.46 13.91 10.04
CA VAL A 99 5.44 13.10 10.72
C VAL A 99 6.07 12.27 11.85
N PHE A 100 7.22 11.65 11.59
CA PHE A 100 7.96 10.91 12.61
C PHE A 100 8.32 11.81 13.80
N ALA A 101 8.88 12.99 13.55
CA ALA A 101 9.24 13.95 14.59
C ALA A 101 8.03 14.43 15.41
N LEU A 102 6.87 14.63 14.77
CA LEU A 102 5.62 15.01 15.45
C LEU A 102 5.08 13.90 16.35
N LEU A 103 5.26 12.63 15.96
CA LEU A 103 4.69 11.47 16.65
C LEU A 103 5.67 10.77 17.60
N ALA A 104 6.96 11.11 17.55
CA ALA A 104 7.98 10.58 18.44
C ALA A 104 7.86 11.15 19.86
N GLU A 105 8.26 10.38 20.85
CA GLU A 105 8.39 10.82 22.25
C GLU A 105 9.31 12.05 22.34
N GLY A 106 8.88 13.05 23.10
CA GLY A 106 9.59 14.33 23.21
C GLY A 106 9.38 15.30 22.03
N GLY A 107 8.48 14.99 21.08
CA GLY A 107 8.12 15.91 19.99
C GLY A 107 7.56 17.23 20.48
N ALA A 108 8.11 18.35 20.01
CA ALA A 108 7.77 19.70 20.48
C ALA A 108 6.27 20.06 20.29
N ALA A 109 5.59 19.49 19.31
CA ALA A 109 4.18 19.74 19.01
C ALA A 109 3.26 18.56 19.41
N ALA A 110 3.70 17.66 20.29
CA ALA A 110 2.94 16.46 20.66
C ALA A 110 1.51 16.77 21.15
N ALA A 111 1.34 17.78 22.00
CA ALA A 111 0.02 18.17 22.51
C ALA A 111 -0.93 18.69 21.41
N GLN A 112 -0.39 19.36 20.38
CA GLN A 112 -1.16 19.81 19.22
C GLN A 112 -1.48 18.62 18.30
N ALA A 113 -0.49 17.77 18.01
CA ALA A 113 -0.63 16.59 17.17
C ALA A 113 -1.64 15.58 17.77
N ALA A 114 -1.72 15.46 19.10
CA ALA A 114 -2.66 14.56 19.78
C ALA A 114 -4.13 14.87 19.46
N ARG A 115 -4.47 16.13 19.20
CA ARG A 115 -5.83 16.56 18.84
C ARG A 115 -6.22 16.19 17.39
N LEU A 116 -5.25 15.74 16.61
CA LEU A 116 -5.40 15.43 15.19
C LEU A 116 -5.39 13.90 14.94
N LEU A 117 -5.48 13.13 16.02
CA LEU A 117 -5.61 11.68 15.95
C LEU A 117 -7.08 11.25 15.95
N HIS A 118 -7.37 10.28 15.13
CA HIS A 118 -8.66 9.59 15.09
C HIS A 118 -8.46 8.11 15.39
N LYS A 119 -9.33 7.50 16.18
CA LYS A 119 -9.31 6.05 16.38
C LYS A 119 -9.57 5.34 15.04
N SER A 120 -8.72 4.41 14.65
CA SER A 120 -8.84 3.66 13.40
C SER A 120 -10.20 2.95 13.28
N ALA A 121 -10.72 2.45 14.39
CA ALA A 121 -12.03 1.81 14.45
C ALA A 121 -13.22 2.76 14.16
N ALA A 122 -13.03 4.08 14.26
CA ALA A 122 -14.03 5.09 13.92
C ALA A 122 -13.86 5.63 12.49
N CYS A 123 -12.84 5.16 11.77
CA CYS A 123 -12.52 5.60 10.42
C CYS A 123 -13.10 4.66 9.37
N THR A 124 -13.49 5.21 8.23
CA THR A 124 -13.72 4.47 6.99
C THR A 124 -12.49 4.63 6.11
N PHE A 125 -11.88 3.52 5.69
CA PHE A 125 -10.72 3.52 4.81
C PHE A 125 -11.15 3.38 3.35
N HIS A 126 -10.44 4.08 2.48
CA HIS A 126 -10.67 4.11 1.03
C HIS A 126 -9.44 3.62 0.29
N LEU A 127 -9.58 3.33 -1.01
CA LEU A 127 -8.42 3.05 -1.85
C LEU A 127 -7.45 4.25 -1.80
N PRO A 128 -6.16 4.02 -1.54
CA PRO A 128 -5.20 5.11 -1.37
C PRO A 128 -4.92 5.86 -2.67
N ALA A 129 -5.13 5.21 -3.83
CA ALA A 129 -4.88 5.80 -5.13
C ALA A 129 -5.94 5.41 -6.15
N LYS A 130 -6.12 6.25 -7.16
CA LYS A 130 -6.85 5.90 -8.38
C LYS A 130 -5.90 5.07 -9.25
N ILE A 131 -6.27 3.81 -9.49
CA ILE A 131 -5.45 2.84 -10.20
C ILE A 131 -5.64 3.04 -11.71
N GLY A 132 -4.56 3.42 -12.42
CA GLY A 132 -4.56 3.57 -13.87
C GLY A 132 -4.37 2.24 -14.61
N ALA A 133 -3.46 1.41 -14.09
CA ALA A 133 -3.16 0.08 -14.62
C ALA A 133 -2.77 -0.86 -13.48
N PHE A 134 -2.88 -2.15 -13.73
CA PHE A 134 -2.47 -3.19 -12.80
C PHE A 134 -1.75 -4.28 -13.55
N THR A 135 -0.50 -4.54 -13.20
CA THR A 135 0.30 -5.63 -13.76
C THR A 135 0.64 -6.60 -12.65
N ASP A 136 0.33 -7.85 -12.87
CA ASP A 136 0.54 -8.94 -11.94
C ASP A 136 1.67 -9.82 -12.47
N PHE A 137 2.74 -9.99 -11.66
CA PHE A 137 3.93 -10.71 -12.04
C PHE A 137 4.00 -12.06 -11.36
N PHE A 138 4.21 -13.10 -12.15
CA PHE A 138 4.50 -14.45 -11.66
C PHE A 138 6.00 -14.59 -11.33
N ALA A 139 6.46 -13.85 -10.32
CA ALA A 139 7.89 -13.65 -10.03
C ALA A 139 8.48 -14.65 -9.03
N GLY A 140 7.67 -15.37 -8.25
CA GLY A 140 8.13 -16.32 -7.25
C GLY A 140 8.61 -17.62 -7.86
N ILE A 141 9.93 -17.80 -8.10
CA ILE A 141 10.48 -18.97 -8.78
C ILE A 141 10.13 -20.30 -8.07
N THR A 142 10.16 -20.33 -6.75
CA THR A 142 9.80 -21.52 -5.97
C THR A 142 8.32 -21.87 -6.16
N HIS A 143 7.45 -20.86 -6.15
CA HIS A 143 6.02 -21.03 -6.41
C HIS A 143 5.77 -21.55 -7.83
N ALA A 144 6.42 -20.93 -8.83
CA ALA A 144 6.31 -21.36 -10.24
C ALA A 144 6.78 -22.81 -10.46
N GLU A 145 7.91 -23.17 -9.87
CA GLU A 145 8.47 -24.53 -9.94
C GLU A 145 7.54 -25.56 -9.29
N ASN A 146 7.03 -25.28 -8.10
CA ASN A 146 6.09 -26.14 -7.40
C ASN A 146 4.78 -26.32 -8.18
N GLY A 147 4.27 -25.22 -8.76
CA GLY A 147 3.12 -25.26 -9.65
C GLY A 147 3.36 -26.14 -10.89
N GLY A 148 4.55 -26.03 -11.49
CA GLY A 148 4.96 -26.89 -12.61
C GLY A 148 5.01 -28.36 -12.23
N LYS A 149 5.66 -28.71 -11.11
CA LYS A 149 5.72 -30.09 -10.58
C LYS A 149 4.32 -30.66 -10.33
N ARG A 150 3.43 -29.90 -9.72
CA ARG A 150 2.03 -30.32 -9.47
C ARG A 150 1.26 -30.60 -10.75
N ARG A 151 1.56 -29.92 -11.86
CA ARG A 151 0.97 -30.16 -13.18
C ARG A 151 1.67 -31.27 -13.98
N GLY A 152 2.71 -31.88 -13.43
CA GLY A 152 3.50 -32.91 -14.14
C GLY A 152 4.41 -32.35 -15.23
N ALA A 153 4.71 -31.06 -15.23
CA ALA A 153 5.59 -30.46 -16.21
C ALA A 153 7.04 -30.90 -16.03
N ASN A 154 7.72 -31.23 -17.14
CA ASN A 154 9.14 -31.59 -17.16
C ASN A 154 9.84 -30.91 -18.35
N PRO A 155 10.73 -29.91 -18.13
CA PRO A 155 11.06 -29.33 -16.84
C PRO A 155 9.90 -28.54 -16.18
N PRO A 156 9.88 -28.37 -14.87
CA PRO A 156 8.77 -27.72 -14.16
C PRO A 156 8.66 -26.22 -14.42
N LEU A 157 9.75 -25.58 -14.83
CA LEU A 157 9.76 -24.17 -15.28
C LEU A 157 9.86 -24.09 -16.79
N SER A 158 9.15 -23.13 -17.39
CA SER A 158 9.32 -22.84 -18.81
C SER A 158 10.76 -22.34 -19.10
N PRO A 159 11.34 -22.66 -20.28
CA PRO A 159 12.73 -22.33 -20.59
C PRO A 159 13.08 -20.85 -20.46
N ASN A 160 12.14 -19.97 -20.75
CA ASN A 160 12.31 -18.52 -20.72
C ASN A 160 11.99 -17.87 -19.35
N TYR A 161 11.49 -18.63 -18.37
CA TYR A 161 11.03 -18.06 -17.08
C TYR A 161 12.07 -17.20 -16.38
N LYS A 162 13.34 -17.58 -16.43
CA LYS A 162 14.44 -16.83 -15.80
C LYS A 162 14.92 -15.61 -16.58
N TYR A 163 14.47 -15.43 -17.81
CA TYR A 163 14.99 -14.42 -18.73
C TYR A 163 13.94 -13.40 -19.13
N VAL A 164 12.69 -13.79 -19.17
CA VAL A 164 11.57 -12.93 -19.56
C VAL A 164 10.59 -12.85 -18.39
N PRO A 165 10.26 -11.64 -17.91
CA PRO A 165 9.24 -11.47 -16.89
C PRO A 165 7.90 -12.02 -17.36
N VAL A 166 7.32 -12.95 -16.59
CA VAL A 166 5.97 -13.46 -16.85
C VAL A 166 5.00 -12.59 -16.08
N ALA A 167 4.10 -11.92 -16.79
CA ALA A 167 3.13 -11.03 -16.21
C ALA A 167 1.88 -10.93 -17.08
N TYR A 168 0.78 -10.44 -16.50
CA TYR A 168 -0.45 -10.15 -17.24
C TYR A 168 -1.11 -8.87 -16.71
N HIS A 169 -1.95 -8.26 -17.54
CA HIS A 169 -2.83 -7.20 -17.09
C HIS A 169 -3.90 -7.77 -16.19
N SER A 170 -3.84 -7.39 -14.93
CA SER A 170 -4.81 -7.81 -13.94
C SER A 170 -6.04 -6.90 -13.93
N ARG A 171 -6.94 -7.15 -13.00
CA ARG A 171 -8.22 -6.45 -12.91
C ARG A 171 -8.17 -5.31 -11.89
N ALA A 172 -7.77 -4.12 -12.31
CA ALA A 172 -7.78 -2.90 -11.48
C ALA A 172 -9.17 -2.57 -10.95
N SER A 173 -10.23 -2.85 -11.72
CA SER A 173 -11.62 -2.51 -11.36
C SER A 173 -12.18 -3.26 -10.14
N THR A 174 -11.53 -4.35 -9.71
CA THR A 174 -11.98 -5.15 -8.55
C THR A 174 -11.08 -5.00 -7.33
N VAL A 175 -10.07 -4.16 -7.37
CA VAL A 175 -9.27 -3.81 -6.17
C VAL A 175 -10.16 -3.08 -5.19
N ARG A 176 -10.17 -3.51 -3.94
CA ARG A 176 -11.02 -2.97 -2.87
C ARG A 176 -10.19 -2.76 -1.60
N PRO A 177 -10.57 -1.82 -0.74
CA PRO A 177 -9.97 -1.69 0.58
C PRO A 177 -10.30 -2.91 1.44
N THR A 178 -9.53 -3.11 2.50
CA THR A 178 -9.79 -4.16 3.50
C THR A 178 -11.19 -4.01 4.10
N GLY A 179 -11.79 -5.12 4.53
CA GLY A 179 -13.13 -5.16 5.13
C GLY A 179 -14.28 -5.28 4.12
N VAL A 180 -14.03 -5.14 2.82
CA VAL A 180 -15.07 -5.37 1.80
C VAL A 180 -15.24 -6.87 1.60
N PRO A 181 -16.45 -7.45 1.82
CA PRO A 181 -16.65 -8.88 1.67
C PRO A 181 -16.52 -9.34 0.22
N VAL A 182 -15.90 -10.50 0.04
CA VAL A 182 -15.81 -11.17 -1.25
C VAL A 182 -17.00 -12.09 -1.43
N ARG A 183 -17.85 -11.76 -2.39
CA ARG A 183 -19.02 -12.58 -2.74
C ARG A 183 -18.57 -13.76 -3.59
N ARG A 184 -19.02 -14.99 -3.21
CA ARG A 184 -18.81 -16.18 -4.03
C ARG A 184 -19.39 -15.98 -5.43
N PRO A 185 -18.58 -16.04 -6.50
CA PRO A 185 -19.07 -15.82 -7.86
C PRO A 185 -19.84 -17.03 -8.38
N ASN A 186 -20.74 -16.78 -9.32
CA ASN A 186 -21.29 -17.81 -10.19
C ASN A 186 -20.55 -17.80 -11.52
N GLY A 187 -20.47 -18.96 -12.15
CA GLY A 187 -19.80 -19.11 -13.45
C GLY A 187 -20.06 -20.49 -14.05
N GLN A 188 -19.55 -20.68 -15.24
CA GLN A 188 -19.52 -22.00 -15.86
C GLN A 188 -18.47 -22.87 -15.19
N ARG A 189 -18.81 -24.11 -14.95
CA ARG A 189 -17.92 -25.12 -14.34
C ARG A 189 -18.26 -26.50 -14.89
N VAL A 190 -17.25 -27.34 -15.01
CA VAL A 190 -17.42 -28.77 -15.23
C VAL A 190 -17.39 -29.43 -13.88
N VAL A 191 -18.47 -30.10 -13.50
CA VAL A 191 -18.56 -30.92 -12.27
C VAL A 191 -17.92 -32.26 -12.55
N ASP A 192 -17.23 -32.83 -11.55
CA ASP A 192 -16.56 -34.13 -11.70
C ASP A 192 -17.56 -35.21 -12.20
N GLY A 193 -17.21 -35.89 -13.28
CA GLY A 193 -18.07 -36.88 -13.94
C GLY A 193 -18.99 -36.34 -15.05
N GLU A 194 -19.13 -35.04 -15.17
CA GLU A 194 -19.92 -34.38 -16.24
C GLU A 194 -19.05 -34.07 -17.47
N LYS A 195 -19.62 -34.19 -18.67
CA LYS A 195 -18.95 -33.87 -19.92
C LYS A 195 -19.18 -32.41 -20.37
N LEU A 196 -20.25 -31.79 -19.93
CA LEU A 196 -20.67 -30.48 -20.33
C LEU A 196 -20.61 -29.53 -19.14
N PRO A 197 -20.27 -28.23 -19.38
CA PRO A 197 -20.29 -27.25 -18.32
C PRO A 197 -21.71 -26.94 -17.85
N THR A 198 -21.84 -26.74 -16.55
CA THR A 198 -23.06 -26.23 -15.90
C THR A 198 -22.80 -24.87 -15.30
N PHE A 199 -23.83 -24.04 -15.19
CA PHE A 199 -23.73 -22.75 -14.54
C PHE A 199 -24.13 -22.85 -13.05
N GLY A 200 -23.34 -22.25 -12.18
CA GLY A 200 -23.66 -22.23 -10.75
C GLY A 200 -22.55 -21.60 -9.92
N PRO A 201 -22.63 -21.63 -8.58
CA PRO A 201 -21.64 -21.04 -7.70
C PRO A 201 -20.30 -21.77 -7.83
N CYS A 202 -19.20 -21.02 -7.75
CA CYS A 202 -17.85 -21.56 -7.69
C CYS A 202 -17.74 -22.55 -6.51
N LEU A 203 -17.29 -23.77 -6.79
CA LEU A 203 -17.17 -24.84 -5.77
C LEU A 203 -15.85 -24.75 -4.99
N LYS A 204 -14.79 -24.26 -5.64
CA LYS A 204 -13.46 -24.17 -5.06
C LYS A 204 -13.05 -22.71 -5.07
N MET A 205 -13.10 -22.06 -3.91
CA MET A 205 -12.54 -20.71 -3.72
C MET A 205 -11.19 -20.86 -3.04
N ASP A 206 -10.24 -20.08 -3.53
CA ASP A 206 -8.91 -20.00 -2.97
C ASP A 206 -8.52 -18.53 -2.85
N PHE A 207 -7.41 -18.24 -2.19
CA PHE A 207 -6.84 -16.92 -2.08
C PHE A 207 -5.31 -17.00 -2.13
N GLU A 208 -4.68 -15.89 -2.50
CA GLU A 208 -3.23 -15.75 -2.53
C GLU A 208 -2.85 -14.54 -1.70
N LEU A 209 -1.73 -14.65 -0.97
CA LEU A 209 -1.10 -13.53 -0.28
C LEU A 209 0.02 -13.00 -1.16
N GLU A 210 -0.10 -11.75 -1.58
CA GLU A 210 0.85 -11.13 -2.49
C GLU A 210 1.34 -9.78 -1.97
N PHE A 211 2.49 -9.36 -2.49
CA PHE A 211 3.08 -8.06 -2.19
C PHE A 211 2.76 -7.08 -3.31
N GLY A 212 1.96 -6.06 -3.00
CA GLY A 212 1.60 -4.98 -3.92
C GLY A 212 2.58 -3.81 -3.86
N ILE A 213 2.94 -3.27 -5.02
CA ILE A 213 3.80 -2.09 -5.14
C ILE A 213 3.03 -0.98 -5.86
N TRP A 214 2.89 0.17 -5.22
CA TRP A 214 2.36 1.36 -5.84
C TRP A 214 3.46 2.07 -6.63
N ILE A 215 3.23 2.28 -7.93
CA ILE A 215 4.16 2.99 -8.81
C ILE A 215 3.78 4.47 -8.81
N GLY A 216 4.74 5.33 -8.45
CA GLY A 216 4.60 6.79 -8.53
C GLY A 216 4.96 7.30 -9.92
N ASN A 217 6.14 7.94 -10.04
CA ASN A 217 6.62 8.42 -11.33
C ASN A 217 7.11 7.26 -12.20
N GLY A 218 6.68 7.23 -13.44
CA GLY A 218 7.20 6.33 -14.47
C GLY A 218 8.49 6.85 -15.12
N ASN A 219 9.07 6.01 -15.98
CA ASN A 219 10.13 6.38 -16.91
C ASN A 219 9.58 7.21 -18.09
N ALA A 220 10.45 7.89 -18.82
CA ALA A 220 10.07 8.58 -20.03
C ALA A 220 9.63 7.58 -21.12
N TRP A 221 8.77 8.04 -22.00
CA TRP A 221 8.29 7.22 -23.12
C TRP A 221 9.46 6.74 -23.98
N GLY A 222 9.52 5.42 -24.21
CA GLY A 222 10.60 4.78 -24.97
C GLY A 222 11.89 4.50 -24.18
N GLU A 223 12.00 4.98 -22.95
CA GLU A 223 13.15 4.69 -22.08
C GLU A 223 12.92 3.41 -21.27
N PRO A 224 13.97 2.60 -21.03
CA PRO A 224 13.84 1.42 -20.20
C PRO A 224 13.60 1.81 -18.74
N ASP A 225 12.68 1.10 -18.09
CA ASP A 225 12.47 1.23 -16.66
C ASP A 225 13.65 0.61 -15.90
N ARG A 226 14.30 1.40 -15.05
CA ARG A 226 15.44 0.97 -14.22
C ARG A 226 14.98 0.72 -12.78
N LYS A 227 15.59 -0.26 -12.11
CA LYS A 227 15.36 -0.54 -10.68
C LYS A 227 15.40 0.71 -9.80
N SER A 228 16.31 1.65 -10.10
CA SER A 228 16.41 2.91 -9.37
C SER A 228 15.18 3.82 -9.49
N THR A 229 14.42 3.70 -10.56
CA THR A 229 13.20 4.48 -10.77
C THR A 229 12.04 3.92 -9.95
N ARG A 230 11.97 2.60 -9.80
CA ARG A 230 10.92 1.92 -9.01
C ARG A 230 11.12 2.01 -7.50
N LEU A 231 12.37 1.88 -7.03
CA LEU A 231 12.68 1.88 -5.60
C LEU A 231 12.59 3.27 -4.94
N ASN A 232 12.46 4.32 -5.73
CA ASN A 232 12.24 5.68 -5.27
C ASN A 232 10.76 6.10 -5.31
N SER A 233 9.87 5.13 -5.60
CA SER A 233 8.41 5.36 -5.69
C SER A 233 7.72 5.13 -4.36
#